data_b112fa39691fada2a8787e724f58b17e
#
_entry.id   b112fa39691fada2a8787e724f58b17e
#
_cell.length_a   1.000
_cell.length_b   1.000
_cell.length_c   1.000
_cell.angle_alpha   90.00
_cell.angle_beta   90.00
_cell.angle_gamma   90.00
#
_symmetry.space_group_name_H-M   'P 1'
#
loop_
_entity.id
_entity.type
_entity.pdbx_description
1 polymer ?
#
loop_
_entity_poly.entity_id
_entity_poly.type
_entity_poly.pdbx_seq_one_letter_code
_entity_poly.pdbx_strand_id
1 'polypeptide(L)'
;MKLMAEYIDQAIESVITEAKDGKPKSFAIEGVFAQAEQKNRNGRVYPKQIMEAAVDKYVTEQVAQKRSVGELNHPEGPTVNLDKVSHLITKLEWNGNDVIGKAQILDTPMGQIVKGLLEGGVQLGVSTRGMGSLETKNGVNYVRNDFILNTVDIVQDPSAPAAFVNGIMEGVDWVWNNGVIEAQVIEKMETEIRVAPRKHLYETQVREYKNFLSLLKSNK
;
A
#
# COMPACT_ATOMS: atom_id res chain seq x y z
N MET A 1 2.95 -13.48 3.33
CA MET A 1 2.06 -12.35 2.97
C MET A 1 2.71 -11.59 1.83
N LYS A 2 1.90 -11.14 0.88
CA LYS A 2 2.38 -10.34 -0.27
C LYS A 2 2.05 -8.87 -0.05
N LEU A 3 2.91 -7.97 -0.49
CA LEU A 3 2.60 -6.55 -0.55
C LEU A 3 1.54 -6.32 -1.62
N MET A 4 0.51 -5.56 -1.28
CA MET A 4 -0.60 -5.21 -2.15
C MET A 4 -0.75 -3.70 -2.18
N ALA A 5 -0.81 -3.14 -3.37
CA ALA A 5 -1.14 -1.75 -3.59
C ALA A 5 -2.31 -1.65 -4.57
N GLU A 6 -3.31 -0.85 -4.23
CA GLU A 6 -4.54 -0.77 -4.98
C GLU A 6 -4.90 0.67 -5.33
N TYR A 7 -5.05 0.90 -6.61
CA TYR A 7 -5.51 2.18 -7.14
C TYR A 7 -7.01 2.30 -7.09
N ILE A 8 -7.48 3.51 -6.84
CA ILE A 8 -8.89 3.87 -6.90
C ILE A 8 -9.12 4.71 -8.15
N ASP A 9 -10.06 4.30 -8.98
CA ASP A 9 -10.40 4.93 -10.26
C ASP A 9 -11.18 6.25 -10.12
N GLN A 10 -11.25 6.82 -8.93
CA GLN A 10 -11.95 8.07 -8.67
C GLN A 10 -10.95 9.15 -8.30
N ALA A 11 -11.08 10.31 -8.92
CA ALA A 11 -10.32 11.48 -8.53
C ALA A 11 -10.67 11.88 -7.10
N ILE A 12 -9.65 12.19 -6.31
CA ILE A 12 -9.85 12.79 -4.99
C ILE A 12 -10.12 14.29 -5.14
N GLU A 13 -10.97 14.80 -4.29
CA GLU A 13 -11.22 16.24 -4.19
C GLU A 13 -10.18 16.88 -3.27
N SER A 14 -9.65 18.03 -3.70
CA SER A 14 -8.81 18.86 -2.82
C SER A 14 -9.70 19.82 -2.05
N VAL A 15 -9.54 19.84 -0.73
CA VAL A 15 -10.22 20.80 0.15
C VAL A 15 -9.18 21.79 0.65
N ILE A 16 -9.22 23.01 0.11
CA ILE A 16 -8.34 24.09 0.52
C ILE A 16 -9.14 25.01 1.46
N THR A 17 -8.73 25.10 2.71
CA THR A 17 -9.31 26.04 3.66
C THR A 17 -8.41 27.27 3.73
N GLU A 18 -8.91 28.41 3.25
CA GLU A 18 -8.20 29.68 3.29
C GLU A 18 -7.92 30.13 4.73
N ALA A 19 -6.87 30.90 4.90
CA ALA A 19 -6.52 31.47 6.19
C ALA A 19 -7.66 32.36 6.70
N LYS A 20 -8.19 32.06 7.88
CA LYS A 20 -9.28 32.81 8.50
C LYS A 20 -9.08 32.82 10.02
N ASP A 21 -9.40 33.96 10.64
CA ASP A 21 -9.39 34.14 12.11
C ASP A 21 -8.05 33.73 12.77
N GLY A 22 -6.93 34.05 12.12
CA GLY A 22 -5.58 33.74 12.63
C GLY A 22 -5.12 32.31 12.43
N LYS A 23 -5.94 31.44 11.79
CA LYS A 23 -5.53 30.09 11.40
C LYS A 23 -4.87 30.10 10.03
N PRO A 24 -3.74 29.41 9.85
CA PRO A 24 -3.08 29.34 8.54
C PRO A 24 -3.94 28.58 7.52
N LYS A 25 -3.69 28.84 6.24
CA LYS A 25 -4.23 28.07 5.13
C LYS A 25 -3.91 26.59 5.32
N SER A 26 -4.91 25.71 5.22
CA SER A 26 -4.74 24.27 5.34
C SER A 26 -5.18 23.55 4.08
N PHE A 27 -4.50 22.48 3.76
CA PHE A 27 -4.77 21.62 2.60
C PHE A 27 -5.20 20.24 3.09
N ALA A 28 -6.25 19.73 2.50
CA ALA A 28 -6.70 18.36 2.72
C ALA A 28 -7.14 17.74 1.40
N ILE A 29 -7.17 16.42 1.36
CA ILE A 29 -7.78 15.65 0.28
C ILE A 29 -8.91 14.82 0.84
N GLU A 30 -9.96 14.62 0.06
CA GLU A 30 -11.12 13.84 0.42
C GLU A 30 -11.62 13.06 -0.80
N GLY A 31 -12.14 11.84 -0.60
CA GLY A 31 -12.68 11.00 -1.66
C GLY A 31 -12.72 9.55 -1.27
N VAL A 32 -12.86 8.67 -2.26
CA VAL A 32 -12.81 7.22 -2.04
C VAL A 32 -11.36 6.79 -1.83
N PHE A 33 -11.06 6.20 -0.68
CA PHE A 33 -9.71 5.73 -0.33
C PHE A 33 -9.55 4.21 -0.47
N ALA A 34 -10.64 3.45 -0.43
CA ALA A 34 -10.66 2.01 -0.69
C ALA A 34 -12.04 1.57 -1.20
N GLN A 35 -12.10 0.44 -1.90
CA GLN A 35 -13.34 -0.15 -2.40
C GLN A 35 -13.37 -1.65 -2.11
N ALA A 36 -14.50 -2.14 -1.64
CA ALA A 36 -14.76 -3.56 -1.44
C ALA A 36 -15.69 -4.11 -2.53
N GLU A 37 -15.74 -5.44 -2.68
CA GLU A 37 -16.62 -6.20 -3.57
C GLU A 37 -16.47 -5.89 -5.07
N GLN A 38 -15.55 -5.03 -5.46
CA GLN A 38 -15.25 -4.73 -6.86
C GLN A 38 -13.92 -5.34 -7.26
N LYS A 39 -13.87 -5.89 -8.50
CA LYS A 39 -12.60 -6.32 -9.10
C LYS A 39 -11.83 -5.08 -9.54
N ASN A 40 -10.71 -4.83 -8.86
CA ASN A 40 -9.84 -3.72 -9.18
C ASN A 40 -8.97 -3.97 -10.43
N ARG A 41 -8.16 -2.99 -10.83
CA ARG A 41 -7.27 -3.07 -12.01
C ARG A 41 -6.23 -4.17 -11.89
N ASN A 42 -5.83 -4.55 -10.68
CA ASN A 42 -4.90 -5.65 -10.42
C ASN A 42 -5.58 -7.03 -10.45
N GLY A 43 -6.87 -7.08 -10.79
CA GLY A 43 -7.63 -8.33 -10.86
C GLY A 43 -8.02 -8.90 -9.49
N ARG A 44 -7.93 -8.11 -8.43
CA ARG A 44 -8.22 -8.52 -7.05
C ARG A 44 -9.60 -8.03 -6.62
N VAL A 45 -10.23 -8.82 -5.77
CA VAL A 45 -11.47 -8.47 -5.06
C VAL A 45 -11.20 -8.52 -3.57
N TYR A 46 -11.57 -7.46 -2.88
CA TYR A 46 -11.55 -7.38 -1.41
C TYR A 46 -12.94 -7.67 -0.89
N PRO A 47 -13.19 -8.85 -0.28
CA PRO A 47 -14.47 -9.11 0.35
C PRO A 47 -14.74 -8.06 1.43
N LYS A 48 -15.97 -7.54 1.48
CA LYS A 48 -16.33 -6.42 2.35
C LYS A 48 -15.98 -6.69 3.81
N GLN A 49 -16.31 -7.86 4.32
CA GLN A 49 -16.02 -8.24 5.70
C GLN A 49 -14.52 -8.20 6.03
N ILE A 50 -13.65 -8.56 5.08
CA ILE A 50 -12.20 -8.54 5.27
C ILE A 50 -11.68 -7.11 5.25
N MET A 51 -12.16 -6.30 4.30
CA MET A 51 -11.77 -4.89 4.22
C MET A 51 -12.29 -4.10 5.43
N GLU A 52 -13.52 -4.37 5.91
CA GLU A 52 -14.07 -3.75 7.12
C GLU A 52 -13.19 -4.02 8.33
N ALA A 53 -12.85 -5.29 8.58
CA ALA A 53 -11.99 -5.63 9.70
C ALA A 53 -10.62 -4.94 9.64
N ALA A 54 -10.03 -4.82 8.44
CA ALA A 54 -8.74 -4.15 8.25
C ALA A 54 -8.84 -2.64 8.44
N VAL A 55 -9.89 -2.00 7.92
CA VAL A 55 -10.14 -0.57 8.06
C VAL A 55 -10.45 -0.20 9.52
N ASP A 56 -11.30 -0.95 10.20
CA ASP A 56 -11.67 -0.71 11.61
C ASP A 56 -10.43 -0.82 12.52
N LYS A 57 -9.61 -1.83 12.26
CA LYS A 57 -8.33 -1.97 12.97
C LYS A 57 -7.42 -0.77 12.70
N TYR A 58 -7.26 -0.36 11.44
CA TYR A 58 -6.44 0.78 11.07
C TYR A 58 -6.97 2.09 11.69
N VAL A 59 -8.28 2.30 11.70
CA VAL A 59 -8.90 3.47 12.34
C VAL A 59 -8.59 3.49 13.82
N THR A 60 -8.75 2.37 14.50
CA THR A 60 -8.55 2.28 15.96
C THR A 60 -7.07 2.44 16.34
N GLU A 61 -6.17 1.76 15.62
CA GLU A 61 -4.75 1.68 16.00
C GLU A 61 -3.92 2.84 15.44
N GLN A 62 -4.32 3.42 14.29
CA GLN A 62 -3.53 4.43 13.60
C GLN A 62 -4.23 5.79 13.55
N VAL A 63 -5.46 5.87 13.03
CA VAL A 63 -6.16 7.15 12.86
C VAL A 63 -6.47 7.78 14.21
N ALA A 64 -7.07 7.04 15.12
CA ALA A 64 -7.40 7.52 16.46
C ALA A 64 -6.17 7.95 17.27
N GLN A 65 -5.03 7.35 16.99
CA GLN A 65 -3.74 7.65 17.64
C GLN A 65 -2.91 8.70 16.89
N LYS A 66 -3.43 9.28 15.78
CA LYS A 66 -2.71 10.23 14.91
C LYS A 66 -1.38 9.67 14.37
N ARG A 67 -1.36 8.38 14.02
CA ARG A 67 -0.20 7.69 13.47
C ARG A 67 -0.39 7.31 12.00
N SER A 68 -1.53 7.59 11.43
CA SER A 68 -2.00 7.22 10.10
C SER A 68 -1.37 8.07 9.00
N VAL A 69 -0.04 8.13 8.97
CA VAL A 69 0.70 8.88 7.96
C VAL A 69 0.83 8.09 6.66
N GLY A 70 0.83 8.81 5.52
CA GLY A 70 1.03 8.24 4.19
C GLY A 70 2.09 9.00 3.40
N GLU A 71 2.60 8.38 2.36
CA GLU A 71 3.69 8.89 1.54
C GLU A 71 3.21 9.50 0.23
N LEU A 72 4.06 10.30 -0.38
CA LEU A 72 3.95 10.68 -1.78
C LEU A 72 4.65 9.60 -2.61
N ASN A 73 3.90 8.95 -3.49
CA ASN A 73 4.24 7.72 -4.21
C ASN A 73 4.38 6.48 -3.29
N HIS A 74 4.29 5.31 -3.90
CA HIS A 74 4.53 4.07 -3.18
C HIS A 74 6.03 3.82 -3.00
N PRO A 75 6.48 3.48 -1.78
CA PRO A 75 7.81 2.94 -1.56
C PRO A 75 7.89 1.48 -2.03
N GLU A 76 9.12 0.95 -2.05
CA GLU A 76 9.37 -0.45 -2.41
C GLU A 76 8.90 -1.45 -1.33
N GLY A 77 8.56 -0.99 -0.13
CA GLY A 77 8.23 -1.84 1.02
C GLY A 77 6.91 -1.48 1.70
N PRO A 78 6.45 -2.31 2.64
CA PRO A 78 5.21 -2.08 3.37
C PRO A 78 5.32 -1.02 4.45
N THR A 79 6.54 -0.74 4.93
CA THR A 79 6.79 0.22 6.01
C THR A 79 6.76 1.64 5.48
N VAL A 80 6.20 2.55 6.28
CA VAL A 80 6.19 3.98 5.96
C VAL A 80 7.57 4.60 6.24
N ASN A 81 8.14 5.31 5.25
CA ASN A 81 9.37 6.07 5.41
C ASN A 81 9.04 7.48 5.86
N LEU A 82 9.42 7.83 7.09
CA LEU A 82 9.03 9.11 7.68
C LEU A 82 9.58 10.34 6.93
N ASP A 83 10.69 10.19 6.23
CA ASP A 83 11.28 11.24 5.37
C ASP A 83 10.46 11.50 4.09
N LYS A 84 9.55 10.57 3.71
CA LYS A 84 8.68 10.67 2.53
C LYS A 84 7.21 10.93 2.87
N VAL A 85 6.90 11.11 4.13
CA VAL A 85 5.53 11.41 4.57
C VAL A 85 5.06 12.74 3.99
N SER A 86 3.87 12.72 3.38
CA SER A 86 3.21 13.88 2.78
C SER A 86 1.91 14.28 3.49
N HIS A 87 1.23 13.35 4.14
CA HIS A 87 -0.09 13.58 4.70
C HIS A 87 -0.38 12.69 5.92
N LEU A 88 -1.43 13.09 6.66
CA LEU A 88 -2.00 12.37 7.79
C LEU A 88 -3.46 12.06 7.48
N ILE A 89 -3.83 10.79 7.46
CA ILE A 89 -5.22 10.36 7.31
C ILE A 89 -5.96 10.68 8.61
N THR A 90 -7.01 11.48 8.49
CA THR A 90 -7.76 11.97 9.66
C THR A 90 -9.12 11.29 9.82
N LYS A 91 -9.61 10.65 8.74
CA LYS A 91 -10.92 10.00 8.73
C LYS A 91 -10.97 8.90 7.68
N LEU A 92 -11.63 7.78 8.02
CA LEU A 92 -12.08 6.75 7.12
C LEU A 92 -13.48 6.31 7.56
N GLU A 93 -14.46 6.37 6.68
CA GLU A 93 -15.84 5.97 6.94
C GLU A 93 -16.42 5.18 5.77
N TRP A 94 -17.30 4.24 6.06
CA TRP A 94 -17.96 3.44 5.06
C TRP A 94 -19.15 4.18 4.42
N ASN A 95 -19.25 4.10 3.10
CA ASN A 95 -20.41 4.48 2.31
C ASN A 95 -20.70 3.37 1.28
N GLY A 96 -21.64 2.47 1.60
CA GLY A 96 -21.88 1.29 0.79
C GLY A 96 -20.67 0.35 0.78
N ASN A 97 -20.05 0.16 -0.39
CA ASN A 97 -18.82 -0.61 -0.57
C ASN A 97 -17.57 0.26 -0.66
N ASP A 98 -17.71 1.57 -0.56
CA ASP A 98 -16.62 2.53 -0.62
C ASP A 98 -16.21 2.97 0.78
N VAL A 99 -14.91 3.14 0.98
CA VAL A 99 -14.33 3.79 2.15
C VAL A 99 -14.02 5.23 1.79
N ILE A 100 -14.81 6.15 2.32
CA ILE A 100 -14.58 7.58 2.14
C ILE A 100 -13.52 8.02 3.14
N GLY A 101 -12.45 8.58 2.63
CA GLY A 101 -11.31 9.03 3.42
C GLY A 101 -11.10 10.54 3.36
N LYS A 102 -10.48 11.06 4.40
CA LYS A 102 -9.97 12.43 4.45
C LYS A 102 -8.56 12.43 5.01
N ALA A 103 -7.66 13.17 4.38
CA ALA A 103 -6.29 13.33 4.84
C ALA A 103 -5.85 14.79 4.81
N GLN A 104 -5.17 15.21 5.86
CA GLN A 104 -4.53 16.54 5.96
C GLN A 104 -3.16 16.47 5.33
N ILE A 105 -2.84 17.40 4.42
CA ILE A 105 -1.49 17.54 3.88
C ILE A 105 -0.60 18.21 4.93
N LEU A 106 0.49 17.54 5.27
CA LEU A 106 1.42 17.99 6.29
C LEU A 106 2.43 19.01 5.74
N ASP A 107 3.08 19.72 6.64
CA ASP A 107 4.13 20.68 6.30
C ASP A 107 5.52 20.02 6.25
N THR A 108 5.59 18.86 5.56
CA THR A 108 6.81 18.11 5.27
C THR A 108 7.31 18.44 3.86
N PRO A 109 8.55 18.13 3.49
CA PRO A 109 9.04 18.34 2.12
C PRO A 109 8.12 17.71 1.06
N MET A 110 7.65 16.47 1.28
CA MET A 110 6.73 15.79 0.36
C MET A 110 5.32 16.41 0.38
N GLY A 111 4.85 16.86 1.54
CA GLY A 111 3.59 17.59 1.64
C GLY A 111 3.63 18.95 0.91
N GLN A 112 4.75 19.64 0.92
CA GLN A 112 4.91 20.89 0.13
C GLN A 112 4.84 20.62 -1.37
N ILE A 113 5.39 19.51 -1.85
CA ILE A 113 5.25 19.09 -3.24
C ILE A 113 3.76 18.83 -3.56
N VAL A 114 3.05 18.08 -2.71
CA VAL A 114 1.61 17.84 -2.88
C VAL A 114 0.82 19.15 -2.93
N LYS A 115 1.08 20.09 -2.01
CA LYS A 115 0.43 21.41 -2.02
C LYS A 115 0.65 22.15 -3.34
N GLY A 116 1.90 22.19 -3.83
CA GLY A 116 2.23 22.85 -5.10
C GLY A 116 1.54 22.19 -6.29
N LEU A 117 1.42 20.85 -6.30
CA LEU A 117 0.70 20.13 -7.35
C LEU A 117 -0.80 20.45 -7.32
N LEU A 118 -1.44 20.46 -6.14
CA LEU A 118 -2.84 20.80 -5.98
C LEU A 118 -3.14 22.24 -6.36
N GLU A 119 -2.30 23.19 -5.96
CA GLU A 119 -2.42 24.61 -6.35
C GLU A 119 -2.23 24.82 -7.85
N GLY A 120 -1.39 23.99 -8.47
CA GLY A 120 -1.20 23.96 -9.93
C GLY A 120 -2.33 23.27 -10.71
N GLY A 121 -3.36 22.77 -10.01
CA GLY A 121 -4.52 22.09 -10.63
C GLY A 121 -4.24 20.64 -11.06
N VAL A 122 -3.17 20.02 -10.55
CA VAL A 122 -2.87 18.62 -10.83
C VAL A 122 -3.86 17.74 -10.09
N GLN A 123 -4.49 16.81 -10.81
CA GLN A 123 -5.31 15.76 -10.20
C GLN A 123 -4.40 14.67 -9.63
N LEU A 124 -4.59 14.38 -8.37
CA LEU A 124 -3.88 13.31 -7.67
C LEU A 124 -4.86 12.19 -7.30
N GLY A 125 -4.35 10.99 -7.22
CA GLY A 125 -5.06 9.83 -6.75
C GLY A 125 -4.58 9.36 -5.39
N VAL A 126 -5.25 8.35 -4.85
CA VAL A 126 -4.78 7.63 -3.67
C VAL A 126 -4.75 6.13 -3.96
N SER A 127 -3.89 5.44 -3.24
CA SER A 127 -3.73 4.00 -3.39
C SER A 127 -3.51 3.37 -2.01
N THR A 128 -4.31 2.34 -1.68
CA THR A 128 -4.08 1.57 -0.46
C THR A 128 -2.83 0.73 -0.58
N ARG A 129 -2.05 0.69 0.50
CA ARG A 129 -0.91 -0.20 0.66
C ARG A 129 -1.15 -1.11 1.85
N GLY A 130 -1.06 -2.42 1.60
CA GLY A 130 -1.30 -3.42 2.62
C GLY A 130 -0.54 -4.71 2.36
N MET A 131 -0.72 -5.66 3.24
CA MET A 131 -0.16 -7.01 3.12
C MET A 131 -1.24 -8.05 3.35
N GLY A 132 -1.16 -9.14 2.60
CA GLY A 132 -2.10 -10.24 2.75
C GLY A 132 -1.75 -11.41 1.83
N SER A 133 -2.59 -12.42 1.84
CA SER A 133 -2.54 -13.52 0.88
C SER A 133 -3.77 -13.52 -0.03
N LEU A 134 -3.64 -14.20 -1.16
CA LEU A 134 -4.67 -14.28 -2.18
C LEU A 134 -5.17 -15.72 -2.31
N GLU A 135 -6.44 -15.86 -2.63
CA GLU A 135 -7.06 -17.11 -3.04
C GLU A 135 -7.68 -16.93 -4.42
N THR A 136 -7.29 -17.74 -5.40
CA THR A 136 -7.88 -17.66 -6.73
C THR A 136 -9.11 -18.55 -6.83
N LYS A 137 -10.26 -17.96 -7.16
CA LYS A 137 -11.53 -18.65 -7.41
C LYS A 137 -12.07 -18.21 -8.77
N ASN A 138 -12.32 -19.15 -9.67
CA ASN A 138 -12.87 -18.87 -11.01
C ASN A 138 -12.10 -17.80 -11.80
N GLY A 139 -10.78 -17.79 -11.68
CA GLY A 139 -9.92 -16.82 -12.36
C GLY A 139 -9.92 -15.41 -11.75
N VAL A 140 -10.51 -15.23 -10.57
CA VAL A 140 -10.48 -13.98 -9.80
C VAL A 140 -9.70 -14.19 -8.52
N ASN A 141 -8.83 -13.24 -8.18
CA ASN A 141 -8.04 -13.26 -6.97
C ASN A 141 -8.80 -12.57 -5.83
N TYR A 142 -9.14 -13.32 -4.80
CA TYR A 142 -9.77 -12.80 -3.59
C TYR A 142 -8.73 -12.62 -2.49
N VAL A 143 -8.76 -11.47 -1.84
CA VAL A 143 -7.93 -11.19 -0.67
C VAL A 143 -8.44 -11.98 0.52
N ARG A 144 -7.53 -12.56 1.30
CA ARG A 144 -7.85 -13.40 2.45
C ARG A 144 -7.93 -12.60 3.75
N ASN A 145 -8.39 -13.27 4.80
CA ASN A 145 -8.62 -12.71 6.14
C ASN A 145 -7.34 -12.32 6.91
N ASP A 146 -6.17 -12.60 6.36
CA ASP A 146 -4.87 -12.16 6.88
C ASP A 146 -4.47 -10.76 6.36
N PHE A 147 -5.37 -10.07 5.65
CA PHE A 147 -5.10 -8.75 5.11
C PHE A 147 -4.90 -7.71 6.23
N ILE A 148 -3.82 -6.94 6.10
CA ILE A 148 -3.47 -5.82 6.97
C ILE A 148 -3.36 -4.57 6.10
N LEU A 149 -4.13 -3.55 6.42
CA LEU A 149 -4.00 -2.22 5.81
C LEU A 149 -2.85 -1.47 6.51
N ASN A 150 -1.80 -1.14 5.77
CA ASN A 150 -0.63 -0.43 6.29
C ASN A 150 -0.83 1.09 6.23
N THR A 151 -1.29 1.59 5.09
CA THR A 151 -1.57 3.02 4.86
C THR A 151 -2.31 3.24 3.54
N VAL A 152 -2.62 4.49 3.24
CA VAL A 152 -3.04 4.96 1.92
C VAL A 152 -2.07 6.05 1.50
N ASP A 153 -1.47 5.91 0.33
CA ASP A 153 -0.47 6.83 -0.22
C ASP A 153 -1.08 7.75 -1.28
N ILE A 154 -0.53 8.95 -1.44
CA ILE A 154 -0.89 9.85 -2.54
C ILE A 154 -0.05 9.47 -3.76
N VAL A 155 -0.71 9.28 -4.90
CA VAL A 155 -0.10 8.85 -6.15
C VAL A 155 -0.55 9.73 -7.31
N GLN A 156 0.17 9.69 -8.42
CA GLN A 156 -0.30 10.31 -9.66
C GLN A 156 -1.57 9.60 -10.14
N ASP A 157 -2.42 10.33 -10.88
CA ASP A 157 -3.71 9.83 -11.41
C ASP A 157 -3.59 8.39 -11.97
N PRO A 158 -4.50 7.50 -11.54
CA PRO A 158 -4.55 6.11 -11.95
C PRO A 158 -4.83 5.87 -13.45
N SER A 159 -5.01 6.89 -14.27
CA SER A 159 -5.20 6.76 -15.72
C SER A 159 -3.97 6.19 -16.46
N ALA A 160 -2.80 6.09 -15.80
CA ALA A 160 -1.61 5.45 -16.33
C ALA A 160 -1.36 4.05 -15.69
N PRO A 161 -2.06 2.99 -16.11
CA PRO A 161 -2.13 1.72 -15.36
C PRO A 161 -0.81 0.94 -15.34
N ALA A 162 0.09 1.17 -16.29
CA ALA A 162 1.27 0.34 -16.46
C ALA A 162 2.52 0.82 -15.72
N ALA A 163 2.57 2.09 -15.29
CA ALA A 163 3.81 2.68 -14.78
C ALA A 163 4.06 2.41 -13.29
N PHE A 164 3.03 2.04 -12.51
CA PHE A 164 3.12 1.95 -11.06
C PHE A 164 3.11 0.52 -10.51
N VAL A 165 2.51 -0.44 -11.20
CA VAL A 165 2.45 -1.85 -10.78
C VAL A 165 3.81 -2.54 -10.92
N ASN A 166 4.67 -2.08 -11.82
CA ASN A 166 5.99 -2.67 -12.04
C ASN A 166 7.07 -2.22 -11.04
N GLY A 167 6.80 -1.22 -10.22
CA GLY A 167 7.75 -0.71 -9.22
C GLY A 167 7.49 -1.23 -7.80
N ILE A 168 6.35 -1.88 -7.54
CA ILE A 168 6.02 -2.42 -6.24
C ILE A 168 6.56 -3.85 -6.16
N MET A 169 7.28 -4.18 -5.09
CA MET A 169 7.80 -5.53 -4.85
C MET A 169 6.67 -6.50 -4.47
N GLU A 170 5.67 -6.66 -5.33
CA GLU A 170 4.53 -7.56 -5.12
C GLU A 170 4.92 -9.04 -5.14
N GLY A 171 6.08 -9.36 -5.74
CA GLY A 171 6.63 -10.71 -5.78
C GLY A 171 7.40 -11.14 -4.55
N VAL A 172 7.55 -10.29 -3.55
CA VAL A 172 8.29 -10.58 -2.32
C VAL A 172 7.34 -11.01 -1.22
N ASP A 173 7.60 -12.13 -0.58
CA ASP A 173 6.89 -12.50 0.64
C ASP A 173 7.49 -11.76 1.84
N TRP A 174 6.62 -11.08 2.60
CA TRP A 174 6.98 -10.31 3.78
C TRP A 174 6.66 -11.11 5.04
N VAL A 175 7.60 -11.13 5.98
CA VAL A 175 7.47 -11.84 7.26
C VAL A 175 7.62 -10.85 8.40
N TRP A 176 6.73 -10.99 9.37
CA TRP A 176 6.82 -10.25 10.62
C TRP A 176 7.86 -10.89 11.54
N ASN A 177 8.93 -10.19 11.83
CA ASN A 177 10.01 -10.66 12.70
C ASN A 177 10.27 -9.66 13.82
N ASN A 178 9.97 -10.03 15.07
CA ASN A 178 10.21 -9.22 16.27
C ASN A 178 9.76 -7.75 16.18
N GLY A 179 8.63 -7.50 15.53
CA GLY A 179 8.11 -6.14 15.35
C GLY A 179 8.65 -5.40 14.11
N VAL A 180 9.50 -6.03 13.32
CA VAL A 180 10.00 -5.51 12.04
C VAL A 180 9.46 -6.36 10.89
N ILE A 181 9.07 -5.71 9.80
CA ILE A 181 8.61 -6.40 8.59
C ILE A 181 9.82 -6.55 7.65
N GLU A 182 10.19 -7.79 7.34
CA GLU A 182 11.32 -8.12 6.48
C GLU A 182 10.86 -8.75 5.17
N ALA A 183 11.48 -8.36 4.06
CA ALA A 183 11.27 -8.96 2.76
C ALA A 183 11.97 -10.32 2.69
N GLN A 184 11.22 -11.39 2.46
CA GLN A 184 11.82 -12.68 2.12
C GLN A 184 11.93 -12.82 0.61
N VAL A 185 13.14 -12.93 0.12
CA VAL A 185 13.46 -12.99 -1.31
C VAL A 185 13.26 -14.43 -1.83
N ILE A 186 12.11 -15.04 -1.57
CA ILE A 186 11.77 -16.39 -2.04
C ILE A 186 11.70 -16.41 -3.57
N GLU A 187 11.13 -15.37 -4.15
CA GLU A 187 10.96 -15.26 -5.60
C GLU A 187 12.30 -15.13 -6.35
N LYS A 188 13.31 -14.49 -5.75
CA LYS A 188 14.65 -14.47 -6.29
C LYS A 188 15.26 -15.86 -6.34
N MET A 189 15.08 -16.64 -5.26
CA MET A 189 15.55 -18.03 -5.21
C MET A 189 14.81 -18.91 -6.23
N GLU A 190 13.50 -18.78 -6.37
CA GLU A 190 12.71 -19.48 -7.40
C GLU A 190 13.15 -19.09 -8.81
N THR A 191 13.41 -17.81 -9.04
CA THR A 191 13.86 -17.30 -10.34
C THR A 191 15.24 -17.87 -10.68
N GLU A 192 16.18 -17.86 -9.74
CA GLU A 192 17.52 -18.44 -9.94
C GLU A 192 17.45 -19.95 -10.26
N ILE A 193 16.57 -20.69 -9.57
CA ILE A 193 16.35 -22.11 -9.85
C ILE A 193 15.72 -22.30 -11.25
N ARG A 194 14.73 -21.49 -11.60
CA ARG A 194 14.00 -21.59 -12.88
C ARG A 194 14.88 -21.29 -14.10
N VAL A 195 15.78 -20.31 -13.99
CA VAL A 195 16.68 -19.92 -15.09
C VAL A 195 17.98 -20.70 -15.10
N ALA A 196 18.24 -21.54 -14.11
CA ALA A 196 19.47 -22.32 -14.03
C ALA A 196 19.59 -23.30 -15.22
N PRO A 197 20.76 -23.35 -15.89
CA PRO A 197 21.02 -24.34 -16.94
C PRO A 197 20.86 -25.76 -16.39
N ARG A 198 20.29 -26.69 -17.18
CA ARG A 198 20.04 -28.07 -16.74
C ARG A 198 21.27 -28.74 -16.10
N LYS A 199 22.47 -28.41 -16.59
CA LYS A 199 23.75 -28.95 -16.09
C LYS A 199 24.03 -28.54 -14.63
N HIS A 200 23.53 -27.38 -14.19
CA HIS A 200 23.77 -26.80 -12.86
C HIS A 200 22.51 -26.69 -12.00
N LEU A 201 21.37 -27.20 -12.51
CA LEU A 201 20.08 -27.05 -11.82
C LEU A 201 20.10 -27.64 -10.39
N TYR A 202 20.67 -28.83 -10.24
CA TYR A 202 20.74 -29.49 -8.93
C TYR A 202 21.62 -28.71 -7.93
N GLU A 203 22.76 -28.21 -8.36
CA GLU A 203 23.65 -27.40 -7.53
C GLU A 203 22.99 -26.08 -7.12
N THR A 204 22.29 -25.44 -8.05
CA THR A 204 21.53 -24.21 -7.78
C THR A 204 20.40 -24.47 -6.78
N GLN A 205 19.63 -25.54 -6.95
CA GLN A 205 18.56 -25.92 -6.00
C GLN A 205 19.11 -26.15 -4.60
N VAL A 206 20.21 -26.87 -4.44
CA VAL A 206 20.84 -27.14 -3.16
C VAL A 206 21.38 -25.85 -2.52
N ARG A 207 21.97 -24.97 -3.32
CA ARG A 207 22.47 -23.66 -2.83
C ARG A 207 21.32 -22.80 -2.31
N GLU A 208 20.27 -22.61 -3.11
CA GLU A 208 19.14 -21.77 -2.73
C GLU A 208 18.36 -22.36 -1.55
N TYR A 209 18.25 -23.67 -1.46
CA TYR A 209 17.66 -24.31 -0.29
C TYR A 209 18.49 -24.10 0.98
N LYS A 210 19.83 -24.13 0.90
CA LYS A 210 20.70 -23.79 2.03
C LYS A 210 20.57 -22.32 2.45
N ASN A 211 20.47 -21.41 1.46
CA ASN A 211 20.24 -19.99 1.70
C ASN A 211 18.91 -19.77 2.45
N PHE A 212 17.84 -20.42 1.98
CA PHE A 212 16.53 -20.39 2.64
C PHE A 212 16.61 -20.91 4.10
N LEU A 213 17.26 -22.06 4.33
CA LEU A 213 17.43 -22.59 5.68
C LEU A 213 18.27 -21.67 6.58
N SER A 214 19.25 -20.96 6.04
CA SER A 214 20.05 -20.03 6.81
C SER A 214 19.25 -18.79 7.23
N LEU A 215 18.36 -18.29 6.37
CA LEU A 215 17.44 -17.21 6.70
C LEU A 215 16.47 -17.62 7.81
N LEU A 216 15.95 -18.85 7.77
CA LEU A 216 15.07 -19.35 8.83
C LEU A 216 15.79 -19.51 10.18
N LYS A 217 17.11 -19.77 10.18
CA LYS A 217 17.90 -19.91 11.41
C LYS A 217 18.36 -18.57 12.00
N SER A 218 18.61 -17.58 11.17
CA SER A 218 18.99 -16.23 11.62
C SER A 218 17.83 -15.48 12.27
N ASN A 219 16.61 -16.00 12.12
CA ASN A 219 15.37 -15.45 12.67
C ASN A 219 14.93 -16.17 13.97
N LYS A 220 15.82 -16.89 14.64
CA LYS A 220 15.67 -17.40 16.00
C LYS A 220 16.59 -16.66 16.95
#